data_ce91878e0843b03efd8eb5dec3fc5014
#
_entry.id   ce91878e0843b03efd8eb5dec3fc5014
#
_cell.length_a   1.000
_cell.length_b   1.000
_cell.length_c   1.000
_cell.angle_alpha   90.00
_cell.angle_beta   90.00
_cell.angle_gamma   90.00
#
_symmetry.space_group_name_H-M   'P 1'
#
loop_
_entity.id
_entity.type
_entity.pdbx_description
1 polymer ?
#
loop_
_entity_poly.entity_id
_entity_poly.type
_entity_poly.pdbx_seq_one_letter_code
_entity_poly.pdbx_strand_id
1 'polypeptide(L)'
;MAEQVNELVAAPELPDRGGSFLFQPVGARPFVTPERFSSEQRQFFRTGADFTRTQVIAKRHQFVDHDYPMLRDLIAQAGELGLLGVDIGEELGGLGLDKVTSMLVAESQAGDGSWATTFGAHTGIGTLPIVFFGTPGQKAKYLPDLASGAKVAAYALSEAGSGSDALGAKTVAELSDDGTHYVLNGSKMWITNGGFADVYVVFLKVDGNKFTALIVERGTPGFTTGREEHKLGLRGSSTTPLIFEDAKVPVENVLGEIGKGHKIAFNILNVGRLKLAAFAVGGMKWALRSGVEYAGQRKQFGRTIAEFGLIREKIARAAARIYANESMTYRAAGAIDEAIGGRTEPKEVMAAIEEYAIEASIMKVAGSEWMFEIIDDMLQVHGGNGFVTDYPIERAYRDNRVNRIFEGTNEINRLLIPGMIFKRAIKGEMPLMEAVMRLTEDLSDPRHFPAPVGRLAAERRGAEMAKRQFLFAAKWAASLGPALEQRQEVLAALADCAIEVYAMDSILGRTLATEDRSDLRDALCRFFCMESRERAFDRTRIAICAVVPAQDVEAELGQLARLHRYTPVNTAEAREAIVPAVLEAGAYPLTY
;
A
#
# COMPACT_ATOMS: atom_id res chain seq x y z
N MET A 1 -3.93 45.23 4.88
CA MET A 1 -2.90 44.69 4.00
C MET A 1 -2.92 43.15 4.14
N ALA A 2 -3.99 42.56 3.63
CA ALA A 2 -4.22 41.11 3.67
C ALA A 2 -4.92 40.69 2.37
N GLU A 3 -4.42 41.18 1.22
CA GLU A 3 -4.97 40.88 -0.11
C GLU A 3 -3.87 40.99 -1.17
N GLN A 4 -2.91 40.10 -1.12
CA GLN A 4 -2.04 39.75 -2.24
C GLN A 4 -1.50 38.33 -2.02
N VAL A 5 -2.41 37.37 -1.91
CA VAL A 5 -2.11 35.95 -1.93
C VAL A 5 -2.66 35.41 -3.25
N ASN A 6 -1.74 35.04 -4.13
CA ASN A 6 -1.93 34.14 -5.26
C ASN A 6 -2.81 34.59 -6.44
N GLU A 7 -2.24 35.30 -7.37
CA GLU A 7 -2.42 34.93 -8.77
C GLU A 7 -1.30 33.94 -9.21
N LEU A 8 -1.27 32.78 -8.64
CA LEU A 8 -0.83 31.59 -9.37
C LEU A 8 -1.91 31.41 -10.45
N VAL A 9 -1.50 31.51 -11.73
CA VAL A 9 -2.36 31.20 -12.87
C VAL A 9 -3.21 29.99 -12.50
N ALA A 10 -4.52 30.19 -12.36
CA ALA A 10 -5.45 29.15 -11.99
C ALA A 10 -5.31 28.03 -13.02
N ALA A 11 -4.60 26.97 -12.63
CA ALA A 11 -4.70 25.72 -13.36
C ALA A 11 -6.20 25.39 -13.40
N PRO A 12 -6.75 24.96 -14.55
CA PRO A 12 -8.14 24.57 -14.59
C PRO A 12 -8.39 23.61 -13.43
N GLU A 13 -9.51 23.78 -12.70
CA GLU A 13 -9.90 22.89 -11.61
C GLU A 13 -10.03 21.48 -12.17
N LEU A 14 -8.91 20.75 -12.17
CA LEU A 14 -8.91 19.35 -12.56
C LEU A 14 -9.69 18.58 -11.50
N PRO A 15 -10.64 17.73 -11.89
CA PRO A 15 -11.32 16.87 -10.95
C PRO A 15 -10.28 16.04 -10.19
N ASP A 16 -10.53 15.76 -8.91
CA ASP A 16 -9.67 14.88 -8.13
C ASP A 16 -9.78 13.46 -8.70
N ARG A 17 -8.72 13.00 -9.33
CA ARG A 17 -8.60 11.68 -9.98
C ARG A 17 -7.25 11.09 -9.64
N GLY A 18 -7.18 9.77 -9.72
CA GLY A 18 -5.91 9.07 -9.55
C GLY A 18 -4.82 9.62 -10.48
N GLY A 19 -3.66 9.99 -9.92
CA GLY A 19 -2.54 10.61 -10.62
C GLY A 19 -2.61 12.13 -10.74
N SER A 20 -3.70 12.79 -10.34
CA SER A 20 -3.86 14.26 -10.43
C SER A 20 -2.81 15.03 -9.62
N PHE A 21 -2.25 14.44 -8.58
CA PHE A 21 -1.20 15.03 -7.75
C PHE A 21 0.05 15.47 -8.53
N LEU A 22 0.28 14.90 -9.72
CA LEU A 22 1.39 15.28 -10.61
C LEU A 22 1.19 16.66 -11.26
N PHE A 23 -0.05 17.11 -11.37
CA PHE A 23 -0.45 18.29 -12.16
C PHE A 23 -1.05 19.42 -11.31
N GLN A 24 -1.49 19.11 -10.08
CA GLN A 24 -2.06 20.08 -9.16
C GLN A 24 -0.97 20.71 -8.28
N PRO A 25 -1.11 21.97 -7.86
CA PRO A 25 -0.24 22.59 -6.86
C PRO A 25 -0.27 21.82 -5.53
N VAL A 26 0.85 21.85 -4.80
CA VAL A 26 0.92 21.25 -3.46
C VAL A 26 -0.13 21.85 -2.53
N GLY A 27 -0.93 20.98 -1.91
CA GLY A 27 -1.98 21.41 -0.97
C GLY A 27 -3.18 22.11 -1.63
N ALA A 28 -3.37 21.94 -2.94
CA ALA A 28 -4.48 22.55 -3.68
C ALA A 28 -5.85 22.18 -3.13
N ARG A 29 -5.98 20.99 -2.54
CA ARG A 29 -7.22 20.50 -1.97
C ARG A 29 -7.01 19.92 -0.57
N PRO A 30 -7.96 20.13 0.35
CA PRO A 30 -7.97 19.41 1.61
C PRO A 30 -8.27 17.94 1.36
N PHE A 31 -7.70 17.06 2.18
CA PHE A 31 -7.97 15.61 2.17
C PHE A 31 -8.05 15.07 3.60
N VAL A 32 -8.47 13.83 3.75
CA VAL A 32 -8.57 13.18 5.06
C VAL A 32 -7.17 12.99 5.65
N THR A 33 -7.00 13.45 6.88
CA THR A 33 -5.76 13.29 7.64
C THR A 33 -6.07 12.66 9.01
N PRO A 34 -5.11 12.01 9.66
CA PRO A 34 -5.33 11.41 10.98
C PRO A 34 -5.87 12.36 12.05
N GLU A 35 -5.54 13.64 11.95
CA GLU A 35 -6.03 14.67 12.87
C GLU A 35 -7.54 14.85 12.80
N ARG A 36 -8.16 14.49 11.67
CA ARG A 36 -9.61 14.66 11.38
C ARG A 36 -10.44 13.38 11.57
N PHE A 37 -9.85 12.29 12.04
CA PHE A 37 -10.62 11.08 12.31
C PHE A 37 -11.73 11.32 13.33
N SER A 38 -12.89 10.74 13.09
CA SER A 38 -14.01 10.78 14.01
C SER A 38 -13.72 10.02 15.31
N SER A 39 -14.52 10.24 16.35
CA SER A 39 -14.43 9.47 17.60
C SER A 39 -14.67 7.98 17.37
N GLU A 40 -15.56 7.63 16.46
CA GLU A 40 -15.89 6.26 16.08
C GLU A 40 -14.72 5.60 15.35
N GLN A 41 -14.11 6.26 14.35
CA GLN A 41 -12.93 5.78 13.65
C GLN A 41 -11.77 5.50 14.62
N ARG A 42 -11.53 6.42 15.57
CA ARG A 42 -10.52 6.22 16.63
C ARG A 42 -10.87 5.05 17.55
N GLN A 43 -12.14 4.81 17.83
CA GLN A 43 -12.59 3.69 18.65
C GLN A 43 -12.32 2.36 17.94
N PHE A 44 -12.61 2.23 16.64
CA PHE A 44 -12.27 1.04 15.86
C PHE A 44 -10.77 0.74 15.88
N PHE A 45 -9.95 1.77 15.66
CA PHE A 45 -8.50 1.61 15.78
C PHE A 45 -8.06 1.10 17.16
N ARG A 46 -8.56 1.72 18.23
CA ARG A 46 -8.20 1.33 19.61
C ARG A 46 -8.65 -0.09 19.93
N THR A 47 -9.88 -0.46 19.57
CA THR A 47 -10.38 -1.82 19.75
C THR A 47 -9.49 -2.84 19.05
N GLY A 48 -9.14 -2.60 17.78
CA GLY A 48 -8.25 -3.47 17.03
C GLY A 48 -6.83 -3.53 17.59
N ALA A 49 -6.27 -2.39 18.00
CA ALA A 49 -4.93 -2.32 18.58
C ALA A 49 -4.85 -3.02 19.94
N ASP A 50 -5.88 -2.88 20.78
CA ASP A 50 -5.96 -3.58 22.08
C ASP A 50 -6.13 -5.09 21.89
N PHE A 51 -6.96 -5.52 20.95
CA PHE A 51 -7.08 -6.92 20.58
C PHE A 51 -5.72 -7.48 20.11
N THR A 52 -5.05 -6.81 19.18
CA THR A 52 -3.74 -7.23 18.69
C THR A 52 -2.73 -7.33 19.82
N ARG A 53 -2.67 -6.34 20.69
CA ARG A 53 -1.74 -6.31 21.83
C ARG A 53 -2.00 -7.43 22.83
N THR A 54 -3.27 -7.66 23.21
CA THR A 54 -3.65 -8.54 24.33
C THR A 54 -3.88 -9.98 23.90
N GLN A 55 -4.38 -10.23 22.69
CA GLN A 55 -4.70 -11.58 22.21
C GLN A 55 -3.66 -12.11 21.22
N VAL A 56 -3.12 -11.30 20.35
CA VAL A 56 -2.19 -11.75 19.29
C VAL A 56 -0.74 -11.74 19.80
N ILE A 57 -0.24 -10.55 20.19
CA ILE A 57 1.17 -10.39 20.58
C ILE A 57 1.50 -11.23 21.82
N ALA A 58 0.59 -11.33 22.77
CA ALA A 58 0.77 -12.15 23.97
C ALA A 58 0.95 -13.65 23.67
N LYS A 59 0.36 -14.13 22.57
CA LYS A 59 0.40 -15.53 22.14
C LYS A 59 1.39 -15.78 20.97
N ARG A 60 2.19 -14.80 20.56
CA ARG A 60 3.02 -14.88 19.33
C ARG A 60 3.96 -16.09 19.25
N HIS A 61 4.43 -16.60 20.39
CA HIS A 61 5.33 -17.77 20.40
C HIS A 61 4.60 -19.06 20.02
N GLN A 62 3.29 -19.09 20.13
CA GLN A 62 2.45 -20.22 19.76
C GLN A 62 2.17 -20.26 18.25
N PHE A 63 2.38 -19.13 17.53
CA PHE A 63 2.19 -19.06 16.07
C PHE A 63 3.23 -19.85 15.26
N VAL A 64 4.28 -20.40 15.87
CA VAL A 64 5.40 -20.98 15.13
C VAL A 64 5.03 -22.30 14.44
N ASP A 65 4.04 -23.04 14.96
CA ASP A 65 3.72 -24.41 14.58
C ASP A 65 2.36 -24.58 13.88
N HIS A 66 1.83 -23.54 13.25
CA HIS A 66 0.56 -23.54 12.52
C HIS A 66 -0.62 -24.09 13.35
N ASP A 67 -0.82 -23.52 14.54
CA ASP A 67 -1.95 -23.86 15.42
C ASP A 67 -3.26 -23.33 14.82
N TYR A 68 -3.88 -24.15 13.94
CA TYR A 68 -5.14 -23.79 13.29
C TYR A 68 -6.29 -23.52 14.27
N PRO A 69 -6.49 -24.33 15.34
CA PRO A 69 -7.46 -24.02 16.37
C PRO A 69 -7.29 -22.61 16.96
N MET A 70 -6.06 -22.23 17.28
CA MET A 70 -5.77 -20.89 17.80
C MET A 70 -6.04 -19.78 16.76
N LEU A 71 -5.65 -20.00 15.49
CA LEU A 71 -5.93 -19.02 14.43
C LEU A 71 -7.43 -18.84 14.20
N ARG A 72 -8.21 -19.92 14.24
CA ARG A 72 -9.67 -19.85 14.15
C ARG A 72 -10.29 -19.11 15.34
N ASP A 73 -9.81 -19.39 16.55
CA ASP A 73 -10.26 -18.69 17.76
C ASP A 73 -9.98 -17.18 17.68
N LEU A 74 -8.80 -16.78 17.24
CA LEU A 74 -8.46 -15.37 17.04
C LEU A 74 -9.32 -14.70 15.94
N ILE A 75 -9.61 -15.39 14.86
CA ILE A 75 -10.52 -14.89 13.81
C ILE A 75 -11.95 -14.72 14.38
N ALA A 76 -12.47 -15.70 15.12
CA ALA A 76 -13.78 -15.60 15.75
C ALA A 76 -13.86 -14.43 16.76
N GLN A 77 -12.85 -14.26 17.62
CA GLN A 77 -12.76 -13.12 18.55
C GLN A 77 -12.71 -11.77 17.80
N ALA A 78 -11.98 -11.69 16.67
CA ALA A 78 -11.96 -10.49 15.85
C ALA A 78 -13.34 -10.22 15.22
N GLY A 79 -14.08 -11.27 14.86
CA GLY A 79 -15.47 -11.19 14.38
C GLY A 79 -16.42 -10.64 15.44
N GLU A 80 -16.34 -11.15 16.69
CA GLU A 80 -17.14 -10.64 17.83
C GLU A 80 -16.92 -9.15 18.09
N LEU A 81 -15.73 -8.64 17.78
CA LEU A 81 -15.39 -7.21 17.88
C LEU A 81 -15.79 -6.40 16.64
N GLY A 82 -16.40 -7.03 15.63
CA GLY A 82 -16.80 -6.39 14.36
C GLY A 82 -15.64 -6.09 13.40
N LEU A 83 -14.40 -6.49 13.71
CA LEU A 83 -13.21 -6.16 12.93
C LEU A 83 -13.16 -6.84 11.55
N LEU A 84 -13.88 -7.96 11.38
CA LEU A 84 -13.96 -8.70 10.11
C LEU A 84 -15.01 -8.15 9.16
N GLY A 85 -16.07 -7.52 9.68
CA GLY A 85 -17.25 -7.10 8.95
C GLY A 85 -17.23 -5.67 8.42
N VAL A 86 -16.14 -4.94 8.56
CA VAL A 86 -16.04 -3.49 8.26
C VAL A 86 -16.47 -3.15 6.81
N ASP A 87 -16.04 -3.94 5.85
CA ASP A 87 -16.32 -3.77 4.42
C ASP A 87 -17.60 -4.52 3.94
N ILE A 88 -18.33 -5.20 4.82
CA ILE A 88 -19.54 -5.98 4.52
C ILE A 88 -20.74 -5.16 4.98
N GLY A 89 -21.80 -5.09 4.16
CA GLY A 89 -23.04 -4.36 4.49
C GLY A 89 -23.75 -4.93 5.72
N GLU A 90 -24.47 -4.06 6.44
CA GLU A 90 -25.21 -4.43 7.68
C GLU A 90 -26.24 -5.54 7.44
N GLU A 91 -26.91 -5.52 6.30
CA GLU A 91 -27.88 -6.53 5.89
C GLU A 91 -27.30 -7.93 5.69
N LEU A 92 -25.96 -8.03 5.63
CA LEU A 92 -25.19 -9.27 5.47
C LEU A 92 -24.36 -9.62 6.72
N GLY A 93 -24.67 -8.98 7.85
CA GLY A 93 -24.01 -9.22 9.13
C GLY A 93 -22.70 -8.46 9.34
N GLY A 94 -22.39 -7.51 8.48
CA GLY A 94 -21.25 -6.62 8.59
C GLY A 94 -21.58 -5.26 9.22
N LEU A 95 -20.74 -4.25 8.96
CA LEU A 95 -20.87 -2.89 9.49
C LEU A 95 -21.00 -1.82 8.39
N GLY A 96 -20.65 -2.14 7.14
CA GLY A 96 -20.79 -1.23 6.00
C GLY A 96 -20.04 0.10 6.12
N LEU A 97 -18.84 0.11 6.74
CA LEU A 97 -18.12 1.33 7.06
C LEU A 97 -17.26 1.85 5.88
N ASP A 98 -16.73 3.06 6.05
CA ASP A 98 -15.90 3.74 5.06
C ASP A 98 -14.51 3.10 4.90
N LYS A 99 -13.79 3.49 3.83
CA LYS A 99 -12.45 2.95 3.54
C LYS A 99 -11.40 3.46 4.52
N VAL A 100 -11.58 4.66 5.06
CA VAL A 100 -10.72 5.18 6.13
C VAL A 100 -10.79 4.26 7.35
N THR A 101 -11.97 3.85 7.78
CA THR A 101 -12.16 2.91 8.90
C THR A 101 -11.59 1.53 8.57
N SER A 102 -11.79 1.03 7.34
CA SER A 102 -11.19 -0.23 6.90
C SER A 102 -9.66 -0.20 6.97
N MET A 103 -9.02 0.93 6.59
CA MET A 103 -7.56 1.09 6.70
C MET A 103 -7.11 1.22 8.16
N LEU A 104 -7.86 1.90 9.02
CA LEU A 104 -7.57 1.98 10.46
C LEU A 104 -7.60 0.62 11.15
N VAL A 105 -8.61 -0.20 10.82
CA VAL A 105 -8.68 -1.58 11.31
C VAL A 105 -7.49 -2.39 10.81
N ALA A 106 -7.12 -2.30 9.53
CA ALA A 106 -5.95 -2.98 8.99
C ALA A 106 -4.65 -2.54 9.69
N GLU A 107 -4.43 -1.24 9.88
CA GLU A 107 -3.28 -0.70 10.59
C GLU A 107 -3.18 -1.25 12.01
N SER A 108 -4.31 -1.34 12.72
CA SER A 108 -4.37 -1.81 14.11
C SER A 108 -3.95 -3.29 14.28
N GLN A 109 -4.02 -4.08 13.20
CA GLN A 109 -3.67 -5.52 13.23
C GLN A 109 -2.19 -5.80 12.95
N ALA A 110 -1.36 -4.80 12.71
CA ALA A 110 0.00 -4.96 12.20
C ALA A 110 1.07 -5.34 13.26
N GLY A 111 0.68 -5.67 14.48
CA GLY A 111 1.62 -6.00 15.57
C GLY A 111 2.37 -7.33 15.44
N ASP A 112 1.89 -8.26 14.59
CA ASP A 112 2.52 -9.53 14.24
C ASP A 112 2.29 -9.84 12.76
N GLY A 113 3.34 -10.13 12.01
CA GLY A 113 3.27 -10.33 10.56
C GLY A 113 2.42 -11.53 10.15
N SER A 114 2.49 -12.64 10.89
CA SER A 114 1.72 -13.84 10.60
C SER A 114 0.23 -13.60 10.81
N TRP A 115 -0.16 -12.93 11.89
CA TRP A 115 -1.53 -12.53 12.14
C TRP A 115 -2.04 -11.53 11.10
N ALA A 116 -1.30 -10.45 10.85
CA ALA A 116 -1.68 -9.44 9.88
C ALA A 116 -1.97 -10.04 8.49
N THR A 117 -1.15 -11.02 8.07
CA THR A 117 -1.33 -11.72 6.80
C THR A 117 -2.56 -12.63 6.82
N THR A 118 -2.79 -13.38 7.90
CA THR A 118 -3.98 -14.23 8.09
C THR A 118 -5.26 -13.40 8.08
N PHE A 119 -5.30 -12.32 8.86
CA PHE A 119 -6.41 -11.38 8.95
C PHE A 119 -6.67 -10.67 7.61
N GLY A 120 -5.60 -10.14 6.98
CA GLY A 120 -5.70 -9.42 5.71
C GLY A 120 -6.14 -10.30 4.54
N ALA A 121 -5.71 -11.55 4.49
CA ALA A 121 -6.17 -12.51 3.49
C ALA A 121 -7.66 -12.82 3.66
N HIS A 122 -8.13 -12.98 4.90
CA HIS A 122 -9.54 -13.21 5.18
C HIS A 122 -10.39 -11.96 4.86
N THR A 123 -10.13 -10.82 5.49
CA THR A 123 -10.98 -9.61 5.38
C THR A 123 -10.81 -8.84 4.06
N GLY A 124 -9.73 -9.08 3.34
CA GLY A 124 -9.41 -8.43 2.08
C GLY A 124 -9.69 -9.35 0.90
N ILE A 125 -8.63 -9.98 0.40
CA ILE A 125 -8.66 -10.68 -0.89
C ILE A 125 -9.57 -11.92 -0.89
N GLY A 126 -9.82 -12.58 0.25
CA GLY A 126 -10.69 -13.76 0.33
C GLY A 126 -12.17 -13.40 0.36
N THR A 127 -12.58 -12.42 1.14
CA THR A 127 -13.99 -12.04 1.35
C THR A 127 -14.51 -11.03 0.32
N LEU A 128 -13.73 -10.01 -0.02
CA LEU A 128 -14.20 -8.91 -0.88
C LEU A 128 -14.57 -9.31 -2.31
N PRO A 129 -14.00 -10.36 -2.93
CA PRO A 129 -14.54 -10.86 -4.19
C PRO A 129 -16.02 -11.19 -4.12
N ILE A 130 -16.47 -11.80 -3.01
CA ILE A 130 -17.89 -12.17 -2.81
C ILE A 130 -18.71 -10.91 -2.52
N VAL A 131 -18.19 -9.96 -1.73
CA VAL A 131 -18.86 -8.67 -1.45
C VAL A 131 -19.17 -7.93 -2.75
N PHE A 132 -18.20 -7.81 -3.67
CA PHE A 132 -18.34 -6.98 -4.85
C PHE A 132 -18.91 -7.70 -6.08
N PHE A 133 -18.68 -9.00 -6.22
CA PHE A 133 -19.02 -9.74 -7.44
C PHE A 133 -19.98 -10.91 -7.21
N GLY A 134 -20.32 -11.22 -5.95
CA GLY A 134 -21.26 -12.29 -5.61
C GLY A 134 -22.69 -11.94 -5.99
N THR A 135 -23.46 -12.97 -6.40
CA THR A 135 -24.91 -12.88 -6.54
C THR A 135 -25.55 -12.67 -5.16
N PRO A 136 -26.80 -12.17 -5.07
CA PRO A 136 -27.50 -12.08 -3.78
C PRO A 136 -27.51 -13.38 -2.98
N GLY A 137 -27.70 -14.54 -3.66
CA GLY A 137 -27.68 -15.87 -3.04
C GLY A 137 -26.29 -16.23 -2.48
N GLN A 138 -25.21 -15.95 -3.23
CA GLN A 138 -23.84 -16.18 -2.76
C GLN A 138 -23.51 -15.28 -1.56
N LYS A 139 -23.87 -14.00 -1.62
CA LYS A 139 -23.66 -13.07 -0.51
C LYS A 139 -24.38 -13.54 0.75
N ALA A 140 -25.66 -13.88 0.65
CA ALA A 140 -26.45 -14.37 1.77
C ALA A 140 -25.92 -15.70 2.36
N LYS A 141 -25.33 -16.56 1.51
CA LYS A 141 -24.77 -17.87 1.91
C LYS A 141 -23.44 -17.73 2.67
N TYR A 142 -22.57 -16.82 2.24
CA TYR A 142 -21.19 -16.81 2.71
C TYR A 142 -20.86 -15.63 3.64
N LEU A 143 -21.39 -14.43 3.39
CA LEU A 143 -20.90 -13.22 4.07
C LEU A 143 -21.21 -13.16 5.56
N PRO A 144 -22.38 -13.62 6.07
CA PRO A 144 -22.62 -13.61 7.51
C PRO A 144 -21.61 -14.44 8.31
N ASP A 145 -21.27 -15.65 7.81
CA ASP A 145 -20.28 -16.51 8.46
C ASP A 145 -18.85 -15.96 8.34
N LEU A 146 -18.54 -15.25 7.25
CA LEU A 146 -17.24 -14.60 7.07
C LEU A 146 -17.12 -13.34 7.93
N ALA A 147 -18.19 -12.57 8.11
CA ALA A 147 -18.23 -11.39 8.97
C ALA A 147 -18.07 -11.73 10.46
N SER A 148 -18.68 -12.84 10.90
CA SER A 148 -18.57 -13.31 12.28
C SER A 148 -17.30 -14.11 12.56
N GLY A 149 -16.56 -14.54 11.54
CA GLY A 149 -15.41 -15.44 11.69
C GLY A 149 -15.78 -16.91 11.89
N ALA A 150 -17.06 -17.29 11.81
CA ALA A 150 -17.49 -18.69 11.82
C ALA A 150 -16.89 -19.49 10.65
N LYS A 151 -16.68 -18.82 9.51
CA LYS A 151 -15.91 -19.33 8.37
C LYS A 151 -14.75 -18.42 8.03
N VAL A 152 -13.70 -19.01 7.46
CA VAL A 152 -12.49 -18.32 7.00
C VAL A 152 -12.39 -18.37 5.49
N ALA A 153 -12.04 -17.25 4.87
CA ALA A 153 -11.84 -17.12 3.44
C ALA A 153 -10.37 -17.19 3.03
N ALA A 154 -10.14 -17.70 1.81
CA ALA A 154 -8.86 -17.69 1.12
C ALA A 154 -9.01 -17.28 -0.35
N TYR A 155 -7.92 -16.76 -0.93
CA TYR A 155 -7.83 -16.30 -2.32
C TYR A 155 -6.79 -17.12 -3.07
N ALA A 156 -7.19 -17.80 -4.13
CA ALA A 156 -6.38 -18.78 -4.83
C ALA A 156 -6.16 -18.38 -6.30
N LEU A 157 -5.18 -17.50 -6.52
CA LEU A 157 -4.81 -17.02 -7.86
C LEU A 157 -3.55 -17.72 -8.39
N SER A 158 -2.46 -17.71 -7.61
CA SER A 158 -1.12 -18.12 -8.06
C SER A 158 -1.01 -19.63 -8.30
N GLU A 159 -0.19 -19.99 -9.29
CA GLU A 159 0.21 -21.38 -9.61
C GLU A 159 1.73 -21.47 -9.71
N ALA A 160 2.31 -22.65 -9.76
CA ALA A 160 3.74 -22.88 -9.90
C ALA A 160 4.35 -22.19 -11.14
N GLY A 161 3.60 -22.09 -12.22
CA GLY A 161 4.00 -21.45 -13.47
C GLY A 161 3.34 -20.08 -13.74
N SER A 162 2.55 -19.55 -12.80
CA SER A 162 1.75 -18.33 -12.99
C SER A 162 1.68 -17.52 -11.69
N GLY A 163 2.64 -16.61 -11.52
CA GLY A 163 2.67 -15.62 -10.44
C GLY A 163 2.29 -14.24 -10.95
N SER A 164 3.28 -13.46 -11.41
CA SER A 164 3.04 -12.12 -11.98
C SER A 164 2.21 -12.16 -13.27
N ASP A 165 2.37 -13.19 -14.09
CA ASP A 165 1.48 -13.48 -15.23
C ASP A 165 0.28 -14.31 -14.76
N ALA A 166 -0.65 -13.66 -14.05
CA ALA A 166 -1.81 -14.33 -13.47
C ALA A 166 -2.75 -14.95 -14.53
N LEU A 167 -2.82 -14.37 -15.72
CA LEU A 167 -3.66 -14.89 -16.82
C LEU A 167 -3.06 -16.12 -17.49
N GLY A 168 -1.78 -16.41 -17.25
CA GLY A 168 -1.08 -17.63 -17.67
C GLY A 168 -1.47 -18.89 -16.88
N ALA A 169 -2.44 -18.81 -15.96
CA ALA A 169 -2.93 -19.94 -15.17
C ALA A 169 -3.33 -21.14 -16.03
N LYS A 170 -3.05 -22.34 -15.51
CA LYS A 170 -3.29 -23.64 -16.20
C LYS A 170 -4.40 -24.45 -15.56
N THR A 171 -4.83 -24.14 -14.33
CA THR A 171 -6.00 -24.78 -13.71
C THR A 171 -7.22 -24.54 -14.58
N VAL A 172 -7.98 -25.61 -14.86
CA VAL A 172 -9.13 -25.61 -15.77
C VAL A 172 -10.37 -26.13 -15.08
N ALA A 173 -11.52 -25.76 -15.62
CA ALA A 173 -12.80 -26.32 -15.24
C ALA A 173 -13.65 -26.56 -16.51
N GLU A 174 -14.26 -27.73 -16.57
CA GLU A 174 -15.16 -28.14 -17.65
C GLU A 174 -16.56 -28.37 -17.09
N LEU A 175 -17.59 -27.95 -17.84
CA LEU A 175 -18.97 -28.19 -17.44
C LEU A 175 -19.28 -29.68 -17.57
N SER A 176 -19.90 -30.26 -16.53
CA SER A 176 -20.36 -31.65 -16.56
C SER A 176 -21.44 -31.88 -17.61
N ASP A 177 -21.58 -33.13 -18.08
CA ASP A 177 -22.56 -33.51 -19.12
C ASP A 177 -24.01 -33.17 -18.72
N ASP A 178 -24.33 -33.24 -17.43
CA ASP A 178 -25.65 -32.91 -16.88
C ASP A 178 -25.85 -31.37 -16.64
N GLY A 179 -24.79 -30.58 -16.85
CA GLY A 179 -24.82 -29.11 -16.70
C GLY A 179 -24.97 -28.62 -15.25
N THR A 180 -24.80 -29.46 -14.24
CA THR A 180 -25.06 -29.12 -12.83
C THR A 180 -23.83 -28.64 -12.09
N HIS A 181 -22.63 -28.97 -12.55
CA HIS A 181 -21.37 -28.62 -11.88
C HIS A 181 -20.21 -28.46 -12.87
N TYR A 182 -19.18 -27.77 -12.42
CA TYR A 182 -17.89 -27.74 -13.08
C TYR A 182 -16.94 -28.76 -12.47
N VAL A 183 -16.20 -29.49 -13.31
CA VAL A 183 -15.16 -30.44 -12.92
C VAL A 183 -13.82 -29.72 -13.01
N LEU A 184 -13.20 -29.47 -11.86
CA LEU A 184 -11.95 -28.71 -11.74
C LEU A 184 -10.74 -29.65 -11.72
N ASN A 185 -9.71 -29.30 -12.51
CA ASN A 185 -8.44 -30.00 -12.53
C ASN A 185 -7.27 -29.01 -12.54
N GLY A 186 -6.28 -29.24 -11.66
CA GLY A 186 -5.09 -28.43 -11.53
C GLY A 186 -4.66 -28.17 -10.09
N SER A 187 -3.85 -27.14 -9.89
CA SER A 187 -3.35 -26.79 -8.55
C SER A 187 -3.08 -25.31 -8.41
N LYS A 188 -3.22 -24.81 -7.17
CA LYS A 188 -2.82 -23.47 -6.77
C LYS A 188 -1.69 -23.55 -5.76
N MET A 189 -0.85 -22.49 -5.68
CA MET A 189 0.33 -22.49 -4.84
C MET A 189 0.37 -21.23 -3.97
N TRP A 190 0.95 -21.39 -2.78
CA TRP A 190 1.16 -20.31 -1.80
C TRP A 190 -0.12 -19.64 -1.30
N ILE A 191 -1.15 -20.44 -1.06
CA ILE A 191 -2.45 -19.90 -0.65
C ILE A 191 -2.47 -19.63 0.84
N THR A 192 -2.53 -18.35 1.21
CA THR A 192 -2.70 -17.91 2.60
C THR A 192 -4.05 -18.39 3.14
N ASN A 193 -4.08 -18.84 4.39
CA ASN A 193 -5.20 -19.51 5.04
C ASN A 193 -5.57 -20.86 4.39
N GLY A 194 -4.85 -21.33 3.38
CA GLY A 194 -5.19 -22.52 2.60
C GLY A 194 -5.40 -23.78 3.45
N GLY A 195 -4.60 -23.95 4.51
CA GLY A 195 -4.68 -25.12 5.39
C GLY A 195 -5.93 -25.18 6.25
N PHE A 196 -6.61 -24.05 6.53
CA PHE A 196 -7.76 -24.03 7.44
C PHE A 196 -8.96 -23.18 6.98
N ALA A 197 -8.89 -22.47 5.84
CA ALA A 197 -10.03 -21.75 5.28
C ALA A 197 -11.19 -22.68 4.95
N ASP A 198 -12.40 -22.17 4.95
CA ASP A 198 -13.64 -22.88 4.63
C ASP A 198 -14.15 -22.54 3.22
N VAL A 199 -13.85 -21.33 2.75
CA VAL A 199 -14.28 -20.76 1.49
C VAL A 199 -13.07 -20.26 0.70
N TYR A 200 -12.94 -20.71 -0.55
CA TYR A 200 -11.82 -20.36 -1.42
C TYR A 200 -12.35 -19.70 -2.69
N VAL A 201 -11.86 -18.49 -3.00
CA VAL A 201 -12.10 -17.89 -4.31
C VAL A 201 -10.97 -18.33 -5.25
N VAL A 202 -11.27 -19.22 -6.18
CA VAL A 202 -10.31 -19.89 -7.06
C VAL A 202 -10.41 -19.34 -8.47
N PHE A 203 -9.30 -18.84 -9.01
CA PHE A 203 -9.21 -18.35 -10.39
C PHE A 203 -8.67 -19.45 -11.31
N LEU A 204 -9.35 -19.65 -12.44
CA LEU A 204 -9.04 -20.73 -13.37
C LEU A 204 -9.59 -20.42 -14.77
N LYS A 205 -9.40 -21.32 -15.73
CA LYS A 205 -9.94 -21.20 -17.08
C LYS A 205 -11.12 -22.15 -17.26
N VAL A 206 -12.26 -21.61 -17.66
CA VAL A 206 -13.45 -22.37 -18.06
C VAL A 206 -13.47 -22.48 -19.58
N ASP A 207 -13.91 -23.60 -20.13
CA ASP A 207 -14.02 -23.86 -21.57
C ASP A 207 -12.75 -23.45 -22.33
N GLY A 208 -11.62 -23.88 -21.88
CA GLY A 208 -10.32 -23.69 -22.49
C GLY A 208 -9.62 -22.40 -22.09
N ASN A 209 -10.17 -21.20 -22.37
CA ASN A 209 -9.43 -19.93 -22.17
C ASN A 209 -10.20 -18.83 -21.41
N LYS A 210 -11.41 -19.09 -20.97
CA LYS A 210 -12.23 -18.08 -20.29
C LYS A 210 -11.82 -17.95 -18.83
N PHE A 211 -10.90 -17.03 -18.54
CA PHE A 211 -10.42 -16.78 -17.19
C PHE A 211 -11.57 -16.34 -16.27
N THR A 212 -11.86 -17.13 -15.26
CA THR A 212 -13.09 -17.09 -14.41
C THR A 212 -12.72 -17.26 -12.95
N ALA A 213 -13.58 -16.86 -12.04
CA ALA A 213 -13.48 -17.15 -10.61
C ALA A 213 -14.61 -18.09 -10.17
N LEU A 214 -14.29 -19.06 -9.31
CA LEU A 214 -15.25 -19.97 -8.69
C LEU A 214 -15.10 -19.92 -7.17
N ILE A 215 -16.22 -20.04 -6.45
CA ILE A 215 -16.23 -20.25 -5.00
C ILE A 215 -16.16 -21.75 -4.75
N VAL A 216 -15.09 -22.21 -4.10
CA VAL A 216 -14.90 -23.61 -3.71
C VAL A 216 -14.98 -23.73 -2.20
N GLU A 217 -15.77 -24.67 -1.69
CA GLU A 217 -15.91 -24.91 -0.26
C GLU A 217 -14.95 -26.01 0.19
N ARG A 218 -14.48 -25.93 1.44
CA ARG A 218 -13.77 -27.04 2.08
C ARG A 218 -14.68 -28.27 2.12
N GLY A 219 -14.14 -29.43 1.79
CA GLY A 219 -14.91 -30.67 1.71
C GLY A 219 -15.54 -30.95 0.35
N THR A 220 -15.37 -30.06 -0.64
CA THR A 220 -15.73 -30.36 -2.03
C THR A 220 -15.04 -31.67 -2.49
N PRO A 221 -15.76 -32.68 -2.97
CA PRO A 221 -15.15 -33.93 -3.47
C PRO A 221 -14.13 -33.63 -4.57
N GLY A 222 -12.93 -34.22 -4.48
CA GLY A 222 -11.82 -33.99 -5.41
C GLY A 222 -10.98 -32.75 -5.08
N PHE A 223 -11.29 -32.02 -4.01
CA PHE A 223 -10.48 -30.90 -3.53
C PHE A 223 -9.71 -31.27 -2.26
N THR A 224 -8.40 -31.05 -2.25
CA THR A 224 -7.50 -31.26 -1.10
C THR A 224 -6.50 -30.12 -0.95
N THR A 225 -5.94 -29.99 0.24
CA THR A 225 -4.84 -29.06 0.53
C THR A 225 -3.55 -29.83 0.74
N GLY A 226 -2.44 -29.30 0.22
CA GLY A 226 -1.13 -29.90 0.45
C GLY A 226 -0.53 -29.52 1.80
N ARG A 227 0.76 -29.83 1.97
CA ARG A 227 1.52 -29.51 3.19
C ARG A 227 1.76 -28.01 3.31
N GLU A 228 1.94 -27.54 4.57
CA GLU A 228 2.39 -26.18 4.85
C GLU A 228 3.78 -25.91 4.26
N GLU A 229 3.94 -24.73 3.71
CA GLU A 229 5.21 -24.28 3.13
C GLU A 229 6.23 -23.92 4.22
N HIS A 230 7.47 -24.35 4.06
CA HIS A 230 8.58 -23.92 4.90
C HIS A 230 9.09 -22.54 4.44
N LYS A 231 8.66 -21.48 5.14
CA LYS A 231 8.88 -20.09 4.72
C LYS A 231 10.03 -19.43 5.46
N LEU A 232 10.63 -18.41 4.87
CA LEU A 232 11.59 -17.51 5.52
C LEU A 232 10.98 -16.85 6.76
N GLY A 233 9.80 -16.23 6.60
CA GLY A 233 9.00 -15.58 7.63
C GLY A 233 7.54 -15.97 7.52
N LEU A 234 6.64 -15.28 8.26
CA LEU A 234 5.22 -15.57 8.36
C LEU A 234 4.95 -17.04 8.73
N ARG A 235 5.78 -17.60 9.60
CA ARG A 235 5.71 -19.04 9.93
C ARG A 235 4.44 -19.42 10.68
N GLY A 236 3.82 -18.47 11.37
CA GLY A 236 2.55 -18.67 12.04
C GLY A 236 1.31 -18.50 11.14
N SER A 237 1.46 -18.04 9.90
CA SER A 237 0.38 -17.95 8.92
C SER A 237 0.35 -19.20 8.06
N SER A 238 -0.83 -19.82 7.89
CA SER A 238 -0.99 -20.96 6.99
C SER A 238 -0.71 -20.56 5.54
N THR A 239 0.05 -21.37 4.83
CA THR A 239 0.33 -21.20 3.41
C THR A 239 0.49 -22.56 2.77
N THR A 240 -0.49 -23.01 1.99
CA THR A 240 -0.50 -24.36 1.40
C THR A 240 -0.78 -24.29 -0.10
N PRO A 241 -0.38 -25.30 -0.88
CA PRO A 241 -0.96 -25.55 -2.19
C PRO A 241 -2.39 -26.09 -2.05
N LEU A 242 -3.21 -25.80 -3.08
CA LEU A 242 -4.54 -26.41 -3.28
C LEU A 242 -4.45 -27.34 -4.47
N ILE A 243 -5.09 -28.51 -4.37
CA ILE A 243 -5.04 -29.58 -5.38
C ILE A 243 -6.48 -29.93 -5.76
N PHE A 244 -6.75 -29.92 -7.06
CA PHE A 244 -8.06 -30.25 -7.65
C PHE A 244 -7.87 -31.44 -8.60
N GLU A 245 -8.53 -32.55 -8.26
CA GLU A 245 -8.55 -33.80 -9.03
C GLU A 245 -10.01 -34.19 -9.24
N ASP A 246 -10.54 -33.85 -10.41
CA ASP A 246 -11.96 -33.97 -10.75
C ASP A 246 -12.88 -33.32 -9.70
N ALA A 247 -12.50 -32.19 -9.16
CA ALA A 247 -13.22 -31.52 -8.10
C ALA A 247 -14.55 -30.94 -8.62
N LYS A 248 -15.68 -31.36 -8.00
CA LYS A 248 -17.03 -31.03 -8.44
C LYS A 248 -17.55 -29.78 -7.75
N VAL A 249 -17.61 -28.66 -8.48
CA VAL A 249 -18.09 -27.36 -7.97
C VAL A 249 -19.41 -27.01 -8.65
N PRO A 250 -20.49 -26.74 -7.90
CA PRO A 250 -21.80 -26.40 -8.46
C PRO A 250 -21.74 -25.18 -9.39
N VAL A 251 -22.56 -25.14 -10.44
CA VAL A 251 -22.58 -24.01 -11.41
C VAL A 251 -22.95 -22.69 -10.76
N GLU A 252 -23.79 -22.70 -9.70
CA GLU A 252 -24.14 -21.50 -8.93
C GLU A 252 -22.97 -20.89 -8.15
N ASN A 253 -21.84 -21.57 -8.05
CA ASN A 253 -20.62 -21.09 -7.41
C ASN A 253 -19.69 -20.31 -8.38
N VAL A 254 -20.09 -20.10 -9.64
CA VAL A 254 -19.41 -19.13 -10.53
C VAL A 254 -19.51 -17.75 -9.92
N LEU A 255 -18.37 -17.11 -9.67
CA LEU A 255 -18.31 -15.76 -9.12
C LEU A 255 -18.20 -14.74 -10.25
N GLY A 256 -19.20 -13.87 -10.36
CA GLY A 256 -19.31 -12.91 -11.45
C GLY A 256 -19.62 -13.56 -12.79
N GLU A 257 -19.02 -13.09 -13.87
CA GLU A 257 -19.26 -13.55 -15.25
C GLU A 257 -18.13 -14.48 -15.73
N ILE A 258 -18.49 -15.55 -16.46
CA ILE A 258 -17.50 -16.42 -17.13
C ILE A 258 -16.65 -15.61 -18.10
N GLY A 259 -15.33 -15.76 -18.03
CA GLY A 259 -14.35 -15.04 -18.84
C GLY A 259 -14.02 -13.62 -18.32
N LYS A 260 -14.64 -13.18 -17.22
CA LYS A 260 -14.39 -11.85 -16.60
C LYS A 260 -13.62 -11.92 -15.28
N GLY A 261 -13.09 -13.09 -14.91
CA GLY A 261 -12.33 -13.28 -13.67
C GLY A 261 -11.14 -12.32 -13.51
N HIS A 262 -10.54 -11.87 -14.62
CA HIS A 262 -9.47 -10.86 -14.59
C HIS A 262 -9.93 -9.52 -13.98
N LYS A 263 -11.19 -9.12 -14.18
CA LYS A 263 -11.75 -7.91 -13.56
C LYS A 263 -11.83 -8.07 -12.05
N ILE A 264 -12.25 -9.25 -11.58
CA ILE A 264 -12.30 -9.58 -10.16
C ILE A 264 -10.88 -9.55 -9.59
N ALA A 265 -9.96 -10.33 -10.19
CA ALA A 265 -8.61 -10.47 -9.69
C ALA A 265 -7.88 -9.12 -9.54
N PHE A 266 -7.86 -8.29 -10.58
CA PHE A 266 -7.08 -7.05 -10.57
C PHE A 266 -7.70 -5.96 -9.70
N ASN A 267 -9.03 -5.87 -9.63
CA ASN A 267 -9.69 -4.90 -8.76
C ASN A 267 -9.51 -5.25 -7.28
N ILE A 268 -9.62 -6.52 -6.92
CA ILE A 268 -9.37 -6.98 -5.56
C ILE A 268 -7.91 -6.77 -5.15
N LEU A 269 -6.96 -6.93 -6.06
CA LEU A 269 -5.54 -6.61 -5.79
C LEU A 269 -5.32 -5.11 -5.48
N ASN A 270 -6.12 -4.19 -6.03
CA ASN A 270 -6.03 -2.77 -5.65
C ASN A 270 -6.43 -2.57 -4.17
N VAL A 271 -7.48 -3.24 -3.70
CA VAL A 271 -7.85 -3.22 -2.27
C VAL A 271 -6.76 -3.86 -1.40
N GLY A 272 -6.20 -4.99 -1.83
CA GLY A 272 -5.08 -5.65 -1.15
C GLY A 272 -3.87 -4.72 -0.99
N ARG A 273 -3.53 -3.94 -2.03
CA ARG A 273 -2.44 -2.95 -1.99
C ARG A 273 -2.72 -1.81 -1.00
N LEU A 274 -3.96 -1.31 -0.96
CA LEU A 274 -4.38 -0.30 0.02
C LEU A 274 -4.26 -0.83 1.45
N LYS A 275 -4.78 -2.02 1.73
CA LYS A 275 -4.67 -2.66 3.06
C LYS A 275 -3.21 -2.91 3.44
N LEU A 276 -2.36 -3.34 2.48
CA LEU A 276 -0.93 -3.52 2.72
C LEU A 276 -0.25 -2.20 3.14
N ALA A 277 -0.63 -1.07 2.53
CA ALA A 277 -0.11 0.24 2.93
C ALA A 277 -0.47 0.58 4.38
N ALA A 278 -1.70 0.28 4.81
CA ALA A 278 -2.15 0.47 6.19
C ALA A 278 -1.42 -0.48 7.17
N PHE A 279 -1.29 -1.77 6.84
CA PHE A 279 -0.45 -2.70 7.62
C PHE A 279 1.00 -2.21 7.73
N ALA A 280 1.54 -1.60 6.67
CA ALA A 280 2.88 -1.05 6.71
C ALA A 280 3.00 0.12 7.68
N VAL A 281 2.00 1.02 7.79
CA VAL A 281 1.99 2.10 8.81
C VAL A 281 2.08 1.50 10.21
N GLY A 282 1.21 0.54 10.55
CA GLY A 282 1.22 -0.11 11.87
C GLY A 282 2.51 -0.87 12.15
N GLY A 283 3.04 -1.60 11.15
CA GLY A 283 4.31 -2.32 11.26
C GLY A 283 5.51 -1.41 11.49
N MET A 284 5.57 -0.27 10.81
CA MET A 284 6.60 0.75 11.01
C MET A 284 6.52 1.37 12.42
N LYS A 285 5.30 1.70 12.90
CA LYS A 285 5.09 2.22 14.26
C LYS A 285 5.54 1.22 15.32
N TRP A 286 5.21 -0.06 15.12
CA TRP A 286 5.65 -1.14 16.01
C TRP A 286 7.18 -1.29 16.01
N ALA A 287 7.82 -1.29 14.86
CA ALA A 287 9.28 -1.42 14.74
C ALA A 287 10.00 -0.24 15.40
N LEU A 288 9.55 0.99 15.14
CA LEU A 288 10.11 2.19 15.76
C LEU A 288 10.00 2.11 17.29
N ARG A 289 8.84 1.73 17.84
CA ARG A 289 8.64 1.55 19.27
C ARG A 289 9.64 0.55 19.85
N SER A 290 9.80 -0.63 19.23
CA SER A 290 10.75 -1.66 19.66
C SER A 290 12.20 -1.13 19.69
N GLY A 291 12.63 -0.43 18.65
CA GLY A 291 13.96 0.13 18.55
C GLY A 291 14.21 1.26 19.56
N VAL A 292 13.24 2.13 19.78
CA VAL A 292 13.32 3.26 20.74
C VAL A 292 13.37 2.76 22.17
N GLU A 293 12.54 1.79 22.52
CA GLU A 293 12.53 1.14 23.84
C GLU A 293 13.91 0.51 24.13
N TYR A 294 14.46 -0.23 23.19
CA TYR A 294 15.80 -0.82 23.33
C TYR A 294 16.89 0.26 23.42
N ALA A 295 16.86 1.26 22.56
CA ALA A 295 17.89 2.32 22.52
C ALA A 295 17.92 3.17 23.79
N GLY A 296 16.76 3.38 24.43
CA GLY A 296 16.64 4.10 25.71
C GLY A 296 17.21 3.35 26.91
N GLN A 297 17.26 2.02 26.84
CA GLN A 297 17.74 1.16 27.93
C GLN A 297 19.20 0.73 27.76
N ARG A 298 19.63 0.45 26.53
CA ARG A 298 20.98 -0.04 26.22
C ARG A 298 22.03 1.02 26.42
N LYS A 299 23.04 0.75 27.24
CA LYS A 299 24.17 1.66 27.49
C LYS A 299 25.45 1.14 26.84
N GLN A 300 26.18 2.02 26.18
CA GLN A 300 27.56 1.82 25.72
C GLN A 300 28.34 3.14 25.85
N PHE A 301 29.63 3.05 26.09
CA PHE A 301 30.50 4.22 26.28
C PHE A 301 29.98 5.20 27.35
N GLY A 302 29.37 4.65 28.43
CA GLY A 302 28.91 5.43 29.59
C GLY A 302 27.54 6.14 29.43
N ARG A 303 26.88 6.02 28.29
CA ARG A 303 25.55 6.64 28.03
C ARG A 303 24.62 5.73 27.25
N THR A 304 23.34 6.08 27.14
CA THR A 304 22.37 5.32 26.35
C THR A 304 22.70 5.42 24.86
N ILE A 305 22.40 4.34 24.10
CA ILE A 305 22.69 4.39 22.67
C ILE A 305 21.79 5.38 21.92
N ALA A 306 20.63 5.74 22.48
CA ALA A 306 19.75 6.77 21.97
C ALA A 306 20.41 8.18 21.89
N GLU A 307 21.51 8.40 22.59
CA GLU A 307 22.25 9.67 22.58
C GLU A 307 23.25 9.80 21.42
N PHE A 308 23.55 8.69 20.72
CA PHE A 308 24.50 8.74 19.60
C PHE A 308 23.84 9.22 18.30
N GLY A 309 24.52 10.13 17.59
CA GLY A 309 24.01 10.77 16.38
C GLY A 309 23.53 9.82 15.31
N LEU A 310 24.21 8.69 15.07
CA LEU A 310 23.82 7.70 14.06
C LEU A 310 22.54 6.92 14.46
N ILE A 311 22.32 6.70 15.75
CA ILE A 311 21.07 6.09 16.25
C ILE A 311 19.93 7.10 16.15
N ARG A 312 20.18 8.36 16.54
CA ARG A 312 19.21 9.46 16.42
C ARG A 312 18.76 9.67 14.96
N GLU A 313 19.68 9.54 14.02
CA GLU A 313 19.39 9.63 12.58
C GLU A 313 18.39 8.56 12.13
N LYS A 314 18.59 7.30 12.54
CA LYS A 314 17.67 6.18 12.24
C LYS A 314 16.28 6.41 12.83
N ILE A 315 16.21 6.89 14.07
CA ILE A 315 14.94 7.22 14.76
C ILE A 315 14.20 8.34 14.02
N ALA A 316 14.89 9.43 13.65
CA ALA A 316 14.27 10.56 12.96
C ALA A 316 13.75 10.14 11.57
N ARG A 317 14.56 9.39 10.80
CA ARG A 317 14.17 8.89 9.48
C ARG A 317 12.95 7.98 9.55
N ALA A 318 12.92 7.07 10.53
CA ALA A 318 11.77 6.19 10.75
C ALA A 318 10.50 6.99 11.04
N ALA A 319 10.56 7.96 11.96
CA ALA A 319 9.42 8.81 12.31
C ALA A 319 8.92 9.64 11.10
N ALA A 320 9.83 10.21 10.31
CA ALA A 320 9.48 10.99 9.12
C ALA A 320 8.83 10.13 8.02
N ARG A 321 9.31 8.90 7.81
CA ARG A 321 8.71 7.94 6.85
C ARG A 321 7.35 7.42 7.31
N ILE A 322 7.16 7.20 8.61
CA ILE A 322 5.83 6.87 9.17
C ILE A 322 4.86 8.00 8.87
N TYR A 323 5.24 9.24 9.17
CA TYR A 323 4.41 10.42 8.92
C TYR A 323 4.02 10.56 7.44
N ALA A 324 4.96 10.30 6.52
CA ALA A 324 4.71 10.33 5.09
C ALA A 324 3.78 9.19 4.62
N ASN A 325 4.06 7.94 5.02
CA ASN A 325 3.24 6.80 4.62
C ASN A 325 1.82 6.87 5.16
N GLU A 326 1.66 7.29 6.41
CA GLU A 326 0.38 7.55 7.04
C GLU A 326 -0.41 8.65 6.27
N SER A 327 0.26 9.74 5.90
CA SER A 327 -0.34 10.82 5.11
C SER A 327 -0.83 10.34 3.74
N MET A 328 -0.03 9.53 3.03
CA MET A 328 -0.43 8.95 1.75
C MET A 328 -1.62 7.99 1.89
N THR A 329 -1.58 7.12 2.89
CA THR A 329 -2.58 6.06 3.10
C THR A 329 -3.96 6.65 3.36
N TYR A 330 -4.07 7.60 4.27
CA TYR A 330 -5.36 8.19 4.63
C TYR A 330 -5.85 9.24 3.62
N ARG A 331 -4.94 9.90 2.90
CA ARG A 331 -5.30 10.69 1.73
C ARG A 331 -6.00 9.84 0.66
N ALA A 332 -5.41 8.70 0.30
CA ALA A 332 -5.98 7.83 -0.72
C ALA A 332 -7.30 7.19 -0.25
N ALA A 333 -7.37 6.72 1.00
CA ALA A 333 -8.60 6.16 1.57
C ALA A 333 -9.73 7.18 1.55
N GLY A 334 -9.48 8.41 2.00
CA GLY A 334 -10.47 9.50 1.98
C GLY A 334 -10.89 9.90 0.57
N ALA A 335 -9.97 9.92 -0.40
CA ALA A 335 -10.29 10.21 -1.79
C ALA A 335 -11.18 9.13 -2.42
N ILE A 336 -10.96 7.86 -2.06
CA ILE A 336 -11.84 6.76 -2.47
C ILE A 336 -13.24 6.91 -1.84
N ASP A 337 -13.32 7.24 -0.54
CA ASP A 337 -14.62 7.48 0.12
C ASP A 337 -15.39 8.65 -0.49
N GLU A 338 -14.69 9.74 -0.81
CA GLU A 338 -15.27 10.87 -1.55
C GLU A 338 -15.75 10.43 -2.95
N ALA A 339 -14.96 9.66 -3.67
CA ALA A 339 -15.33 9.13 -4.97
C ALA A 339 -16.49 8.13 -4.88
N ILE A 340 -16.62 7.37 -3.81
CA ILE A 340 -17.79 6.50 -3.54
C ILE A 340 -19.02 7.39 -3.30
N GLY A 341 -18.90 8.46 -2.52
CA GLY A 341 -19.96 9.45 -2.32
C GLY A 341 -21.26 8.86 -1.79
N GLY A 342 -21.19 7.87 -0.89
CA GLY A 342 -22.34 7.18 -0.31
C GLY A 342 -23.05 6.19 -1.23
N ARG A 343 -22.49 5.89 -2.41
CA ARG A 343 -23.00 4.83 -3.30
C ARG A 343 -22.74 3.45 -2.71
N THR A 344 -23.70 2.56 -2.83
CA THR A 344 -23.64 1.19 -2.29
C THR A 344 -23.57 0.12 -3.39
N GLU A 345 -23.83 0.50 -4.65
CA GLU A 345 -23.75 -0.43 -5.75
C GLU A 345 -22.30 -0.94 -5.95
N PRO A 346 -22.07 -2.27 -5.89
CA PRO A 346 -20.73 -2.83 -5.92
C PRO A 346 -19.88 -2.40 -7.11
N LYS A 347 -20.50 -2.24 -8.28
CA LYS A 347 -19.81 -1.79 -9.50
C LYS A 347 -19.31 -0.35 -9.38
N GLU A 348 -20.06 0.53 -8.75
CA GLU A 348 -19.68 1.93 -8.55
C GLU A 348 -18.59 2.08 -7.50
N VAL A 349 -18.70 1.32 -6.39
CA VAL A 349 -17.66 1.25 -5.36
C VAL A 349 -16.34 0.75 -5.96
N MET A 350 -16.39 -0.30 -6.78
CA MET A 350 -15.19 -0.83 -7.44
C MET A 350 -14.59 0.17 -8.44
N ALA A 351 -15.41 0.91 -9.18
CA ALA A 351 -14.92 1.95 -10.08
C ALA A 351 -14.20 3.07 -9.33
N ALA A 352 -14.70 3.46 -8.15
CA ALA A 352 -14.04 4.45 -7.30
C ALA A 352 -12.68 3.93 -6.77
N ILE A 353 -12.58 2.67 -6.40
CA ILE A 353 -11.31 2.06 -5.99
C ILE A 353 -10.33 1.98 -7.16
N GLU A 354 -10.79 1.57 -8.36
CA GLU A 354 -9.97 1.47 -9.56
C GLU A 354 -9.42 2.83 -10.01
N GLU A 355 -10.17 3.91 -9.77
CA GLU A 355 -9.74 5.28 -10.07
C GLU A 355 -8.39 5.60 -9.41
N TYR A 356 -8.18 5.15 -8.16
CA TYR A 356 -6.95 5.40 -7.38
C TYR A 356 -5.95 4.23 -7.41
N ALA A 357 -5.97 3.41 -8.47
CA ALA A 357 -5.05 2.28 -8.61
C ALA A 357 -3.57 2.71 -8.75
N ILE A 358 -3.30 3.93 -9.23
CA ILE A 358 -1.95 4.53 -9.27
C ILE A 358 -1.45 4.73 -7.85
N GLU A 359 -2.22 5.40 -7.00
CA GLU A 359 -1.91 5.66 -5.60
C GLU A 359 -1.78 4.35 -4.79
N ALA A 360 -2.67 3.39 -5.03
CA ALA A 360 -2.60 2.07 -4.41
C ALA A 360 -1.26 1.37 -4.73
N SER A 361 -0.80 1.43 -6.00
CA SER A 361 0.49 0.88 -6.41
C SER A 361 1.67 1.65 -5.80
N ILE A 362 1.61 2.99 -5.76
CA ILE A 362 2.61 3.85 -5.11
C ILE A 362 2.76 3.47 -3.64
N MET A 363 1.66 3.41 -2.90
CA MET A 363 1.67 3.13 -1.47
C MET A 363 2.12 1.71 -1.15
N LYS A 364 1.78 0.73 -2.00
CA LYS A 364 2.26 -0.65 -1.85
C LYS A 364 3.78 -0.72 -1.97
N VAL A 365 4.36 -0.05 -2.96
CA VAL A 365 5.82 -0.02 -3.14
C VAL A 365 6.47 0.71 -1.97
N ALA A 366 6.08 1.97 -1.73
CA ALA A 366 6.65 2.80 -0.68
C ALA A 366 6.51 2.15 0.71
N GLY A 367 5.29 1.74 1.07
CA GLY A 367 5.00 1.14 2.37
C GLY A 367 5.83 -0.12 2.63
N SER A 368 5.89 -1.04 1.67
CA SER A 368 6.65 -2.29 1.83
C SER A 368 8.16 -2.08 1.90
N GLU A 369 8.72 -1.13 1.16
CA GLU A 369 10.16 -0.83 1.15
C GLU A 369 10.56 -0.05 2.40
N TRP A 370 9.83 1.02 2.75
CA TRP A 370 10.13 1.82 3.93
C TRP A 370 9.94 1.04 5.23
N MET A 371 8.92 0.17 5.30
CA MET A 371 8.76 -0.71 6.46
C MET A 371 9.95 -1.67 6.58
N PHE A 372 10.45 -2.22 5.47
CA PHE A 372 11.63 -3.08 5.50
C PHE A 372 12.87 -2.32 5.96
N GLU A 373 13.11 -1.11 5.45
CA GLU A 373 14.25 -0.28 5.85
C GLU A 373 14.18 0.14 7.31
N ILE A 374 12.97 0.47 7.83
CA ILE A 374 12.78 0.81 9.25
C ILE A 374 13.03 -0.41 10.14
N ILE A 375 12.52 -1.59 9.77
CA ILE A 375 12.77 -2.81 10.53
C ILE A 375 14.25 -3.19 10.52
N ASP A 376 14.94 -3.04 9.38
CA ASP A 376 16.38 -3.25 9.25
C ASP A 376 17.17 -2.28 10.15
N ASP A 377 16.82 -1.00 10.12
CA ASP A 377 17.41 0.01 10.99
C ASP A 377 17.17 -0.29 12.48
N MET A 378 15.97 -0.74 12.86
CA MET A 378 15.66 -1.07 14.25
C MET A 378 16.33 -2.39 14.68
N LEU A 379 16.48 -3.36 13.79
CA LEU A 379 17.28 -4.56 14.03
C LEU A 379 18.75 -4.18 14.27
N GLN A 380 19.29 -3.29 13.44
CA GLN A 380 20.65 -2.77 13.60
C GLN A 380 20.83 -2.03 14.94
N VAL A 381 19.81 -1.28 15.41
CA VAL A 381 19.80 -0.62 16.73
C VAL A 381 19.92 -1.65 17.87
N HIS A 382 19.31 -2.83 17.73
CA HIS A 382 19.45 -3.92 18.70
C HIS A 382 20.85 -4.56 18.71
N GLY A 383 21.67 -4.34 17.67
CA GLY A 383 22.99 -4.93 17.54
C GLY A 383 22.92 -6.45 17.53
N GLY A 384 23.83 -7.16 18.25
CA GLY A 384 23.82 -8.62 18.32
C GLY A 384 22.51 -9.22 18.85
N ASN A 385 21.80 -8.50 19.70
CA ASN A 385 20.48 -8.90 20.20
C ASN A 385 19.40 -8.91 19.10
N GLY A 386 19.54 -8.08 18.06
CA GLY A 386 18.66 -8.11 16.90
C GLY A 386 18.80 -9.36 16.02
N PHE A 387 19.86 -10.14 16.22
CA PHE A 387 20.17 -11.33 15.42
C PHE A 387 19.77 -12.65 16.12
N VAL A 388 19.23 -12.59 17.32
CA VAL A 388 18.79 -13.76 18.08
C VAL A 388 17.27 -13.79 18.24
N THR A 389 16.71 -15.00 18.28
CA THR A 389 15.26 -15.24 18.25
C THR A 389 14.52 -14.80 19.53
N ASP A 390 15.24 -14.47 20.59
CA ASP A 390 14.67 -13.92 21.84
C ASP A 390 14.09 -12.51 21.66
N TYR A 391 14.51 -11.79 20.61
CA TYR A 391 14.06 -10.43 20.31
C TYR A 391 13.12 -10.42 19.10
N PRO A 392 11.88 -9.93 19.24
CA PRO A 392 10.88 -10.01 18.18
C PRO A 392 11.24 -9.30 16.87
N ILE A 393 12.22 -8.39 16.89
CA ILE A 393 12.63 -7.62 15.72
C ILE A 393 13.25 -8.51 14.62
N GLU A 394 13.94 -9.61 14.99
CA GLU A 394 14.49 -10.56 14.00
C GLU A 394 13.38 -11.26 13.22
N ARG A 395 12.29 -11.64 13.93
CA ARG A 395 11.12 -12.24 13.32
C ARG A 395 10.43 -11.25 12.38
N ALA A 396 10.25 -10.00 12.82
CA ALA A 396 9.68 -8.95 11.99
C ALA A 396 10.50 -8.72 10.71
N TYR A 397 11.83 -8.81 10.78
CA TYR A 397 12.71 -8.71 9.62
C TYR A 397 12.42 -9.80 8.58
N ARG A 398 12.31 -11.05 9.03
CA ARG A 398 12.00 -12.18 8.14
C ARG A 398 10.58 -12.09 7.58
N ASP A 399 9.60 -11.77 8.43
CA ASP A 399 8.19 -11.69 8.07
C ASP A 399 7.94 -10.61 7.03
N ASN A 400 8.61 -9.47 7.16
CA ASN A 400 8.38 -8.32 6.27
C ASN A 400 8.92 -8.52 4.84
N ARG A 401 9.86 -9.44 4.62
CA ARG A 401 10.51 -9.59 3.30
C ARG A 401 9.52 -9.89 2.18
N VAL A 402 8.45 -10.62 2.46
CA VAL A 402 7.45 -11.02 1.45
C VAL A 402 6.59 -9.86 0.95
N ASN A 403 6.47 -8.77 1.71
CA ASN A 403 5.65 -7.61 1.35
C ASN A 403 6.07 -6.94 0.03
N ARG A 404 7.31 -7.15 -0.41
CA ARG A 404 7.79 -6.73 -1.73
C ARG A 404 7.41 -7.69 -2.85
N ILE A 405 6.91 -8.90 -2.53
CA ILE A 405 6.69 -10.00 -3.48
C ILE A 405 5.21 -10.16 -3.79
N PHE A 406 4.35 -10.32 -2.78
CA PHE A 406 2.92 -10.55 -2.98
C PHE A 406 2.15 -9.25 -3.33
N GLU A 407 0.86 -9.33 -3.67
CA GLU A 407 0.02 -8.22 -4.16
C GLU A 407 0.57 -7.56 -5.46
N GLY A 408 1.25 -8.38 -6.30
CA GLY A 408 2.11 -7.95 -7.38
C GLY A 408 3.47 -7.50 -6.86
N THR A 409 4.56 -8.01 -7.46
CA THR A 409 5.91 -7.62 -7.03
C THR A 409 6.08 -6.10 -7.12
N ASN A 410 7.04 -5.54 -6.38
CA ASN A 410 7.30 -4.11 -6.44
C ASN A 410 7.73 -3.66 -7.85
N GLU A 411 8.37 -4.54 -8.61
CA GLU A 411 8.71 -4.32 -10.01
C GLU A 411 7.45 -4.20 -10.87
N ILE A 412 6.48 -5.10 -10.71
CA ILE A 412 5.18 -5.04 -11.43
C ILE A 412 4.43 -3.77 -11.07
N ASN A 413 4.37 -3.38 -9.79
CA ASN A 413 3.72 -2.13 -9.39
C ASN A 413 4.45 -0.90 -9.97
N ARG A 414 5.80 -0.92 -10.06
CA ARG A 414 6.56 0.14 -10.73
C ARG A 414 6.26 0.25 -12.22
N LEU A 415 5.95 -0.85 -12.90
CA LEU A 415 5.51 -0.80 -14.30
C LEU A 415 4.06 -0.28 -14.43
N LEU A 416 3.19 -0.64 -13.48
CA LEU A 416 1.78 -0.19 -13.48
C LEU A 416 1.65 1.33 -13.31
N ILE A 417 2.44 1.96 -12.43
CA ILE A 417 2.33 3.40 -12.13
C ILE A 417 2.47 4.24 -13.41
N PRO A 418 3.61 4.27 -14.13
CA PRO A 418 3.73 5.06 -15.35
C PRO A 418 2.88 4.49 -16.48
N GLY A 419 2.69 3.18 -16.59
CA GLY A 419 1.83 2.56 -17.58
C GLY A 419 0.39 3.11 -17.52
N MET A 420 -0.17 3.26 -16.32
CA MET A 420 -1.50 3.84 -16.15
C MET A 420 -1.51 5.35 -16.41
N ILE A 421 -0.48 6.08 -15.99
CA ILE A 421 -0.34 7.53 -16.27
C ILE A 421 -0.33 7.76 -17.78
N PHE A 422 0.50 7.07 -18.54
CA PHE A 422 0.56 7.21 -19.99
C PHE A 422 -0.73 6.76 -20.69
N LYS A 423 -1.33 5.65 -20.25
CA LYS A 423 -2.61 5.16 -20.78
C LYS A 423 -3.74 6.19 -20.60
N ARG A 424 -3.84 6.81 -19.41
CA ARG A 424 -4.82 7.87 -19.14
C ARG A 424 -4.53 9.13 -19.96
N ALA A 425 -3.27 9.51 -20.10
CA ALA A 425 -2.86 10.64 -20.94
C ALA A 425 -3.24 10.45 -22.41
N ILE A 426 -3.00 9.26 -22.97
CA ILE A 426 -3.39 8.92 -24.37
C ILE A 426 -4.90 9.00 -24.56
N LYS A 427 -5.69 8.65 -23.54
CA LYS A 427 -7.16 8.75 -23.58
C LYS A 427 -7.70 10.17 -23.34
N GLY A 428 -6.84 11.15 -23.05
CA GLY A 428 -7.25 12.52 -22.68
C GLY A 428 -7.83 12.63 -21.27
N GLU A 429 -7.63 11.61 -20.43
CA GLU A 429 -8.10 11.60 -19.03
C GLU A 429 -7.11 12.31 -18.07
N MET A 430 -5.89 12.60 -18.55
CA MET A 430 -4.84 13.33 -17.82
C MET A 430 -4.13 14.35 -18.72
N PRO A 431 -3.81 15.56 -18.22
CA PRO A 431 -3.22 16.63 -19.04
C PRO A 431 -1.69 16.52 -19.14
N LEU A 432 -1.13 15.31 -19.31
CA LEU A 432 0.32 15.08 -19.34
C LEU A 432 1.01 15.84 -20.46
N MET A 433 0.46 15.80 -21.68
CA MET A 433 1.07 16.47 -22.83
C MET A 433 1.04 17.99 -22.69
N GLU A 434 -0.07 18.54 -22.20
CA GLU A 434 -0.19 19.97 -21.92
C GLU A 434 0.80 20.43 -20.85
N ALA A 435 0.94 19.65 -19.78
CA ALA A 435 1.90 19.92 -18.70
C ALA A 435 3.36 19.88 -19.20
N VAL A 436 3.69 18.93 -20.08
CA VAL A 436 5.01 18.83 -20.72
C VAL A 436 5.29 20.02 -21.65
N MET A 437 4.29 20.46 -22.44
CA MET A 437 4.45 21.65 -23.29
C MET A 437 4.69 22.91 -22.46
N ARG A 438 3.88 23.14 -21.41
CA ARG A 438 4.08 24.27 -20.48
C ARG A 438 5.47 24.24 -19.84
N LEU A 439 5.91 23.07 -19.36
CA LEU A 439 7.25 22.93 -18.79
C LEU A 439 8.34 23.34 -19.79
N THR A 440 8.19 23.01 -21.07
CA THR A 440 9.16 23.35 -22.11
C THR A 440 9.24 24.87 -22.33
N GLU A 441 8.09 25.56 -22.27
CA GLU A 441 8.01 27.02 -22.29
C GLU A 441 8.62 27.64 -21.02
N ASP A 442 8.27 27.11 -19.84
CA ASP A 442 8.77 27.59 -18.55
C ASP A 442 10.29 27.47 -18.42
N LEU A 443 10.90 26.42 -18.98
CA LEU A 443 12.36 26.22 -18.96
C LEU A 443 13.12 27.30 -19.73
N SER A 444 12.44 28.00 -20.67
CA SER A 444 13.04 29.12 -21.42
C SER A 444 13.18 30.39 -20.57
N ASP A 445 12.35 30.57 -19.52
CA ASP A 445 12.34 31.73 -18.66
C ASP A 445 12.31 31.36 -17.17
N PRO A 446 13.41 31.58 -16.42
CA PRO A 446 13.46 31.26 -14.97
C PRO A 446 12.43 32.00 -14.10
N ARG A 447 11.81 33.08 -14.60
CA ARG A 447 10.76 33.82 -13.88
C ARG A 447 9.45 33.01 -13.78
N HIS A 448 9.26 32.00 -14.59
CA HIS A 448 8.08 31.12 -14.56
C HIS A 448 8.09 30.12 -13.38
N PHE A 449 9.14 30.13 -12.55
CA PHE A 449 9.22 29.32 -11.33
C PHE A 449 9.20 30.19 -10.06
N PRO A 450 8.07 30.82 -9.73
CA PRO A 450 8.00 31.67 -8.54
C PRO A 450 8.28 30.83 -7.28
N ALA A 451 9.04 31.44 -6.36
CA ALA A 451 9.29 30.79 -5.08
C ALA A 451 8.05 30.91 -4.19
N PRO A 452 7.54 29.80 -3.63
CA PRO A 452 6.51 29.89 -2.62
C PRO A 452 6.95 30.75 -1.43
N VAL A 453 6.01 31.42 -0.79
CA VAL A 453 6.25 32.20 0.42
C VAL A 453 5.50 31.61 1.61
N GLY A 454 5.97 31.84 2.84
CA GLY A 454 5.31 31.38 4.06
C GLY A 454 5.81 30.03 4.58
N ARG A 455 4.95 29.34 5.33
CA ARG A 455 5.29 28.07 6.01
C ARG A 455 5.73 27.01 5.02
N LEU A 456 6.85 26.33 5.30
CA LEU A 456 7.40 25.26 4.47
C LEU A 456 7.64 25.66 3.00
N ALA A 457 8.02 26.91 2.75
CA ALA A 457 8.21 27.44 1.40
C ALA A 457 9.29 26.68 0.61
N ALA A 458 10.39 26.32 1.25
CA ALA A 458 11.48 25.56 0.63
C ALA A 458 11.04 24.14 0.25
N GLU A 459 10.31 23.48 1.15
CA GLU A 459 9.79 22.11 0.96
C GLU A 459 8.72 22.09 -0.13
N ARG A 460 7.80 23.06 -0.11
CA ARG A 460 6.79 23.23 -1.18
C ARG A 460 7.44 23.43 -2.54
N ARG A 461 8.45 24.28 -2.61
CA ARG A 461 9.22 24.45 -3.84
C ARG A 461 9.89 23.15 -4.28
N GLY A 462 10.46 22.40 -3.33
CA GLY A 462 11.09 21.11 -3.61
C GLY A 462 10.10 20.12 -4.26
N ALA A 463 8.90 19.99 -3.72
CA ALA A 463 7.87 19.13 -4.26
C ALA A 463 7.38 19.60 -5.65
N GLU A 464 7.16 20.91 -5.84
CA GLU A 464 6.80 21.45 -7.16
C GLU A 464 7.90 21.23 -8.21
N MET A 465 9.17 21.34 -7.82
CA MET A 465 10.26 21.04 -8.74
C MET A 465 10.35 19.54 -9.05
N ALA A 466 10.10 18.66 -8.09
CA ALA A 466 10.06 17.21 -8.33
C ALA A 466 8.94 16.80 -9.30
N LYS A 467 7.76 17.45 -9.23
CA LYS A 467 6.70 17.27 -10.25
C LYS A 467 7.21 17.61 -11.65
N ARG A 468 7.91 18.74 -11.79
CA ARG A 468 8.52 19.18 -13.05
C ARG A 468 9.64 18.24 -13.53
N GLN A 469 10.42 17.69 -12.61
CA GLN A 469 11.43 16.67 -12.91
C GLN A 469 10.76 15.41 -13.46
N PHE A 470 9.65 14.97 -12.87
CA PHE A 470 8.86 13.88 -13.41
C PHE A 470 8.37 14.16 -14.84
N LEU A 471 7.77 15.34 -15.08
CA LEU A 471 7.29 15.74 -16.40
C LEU A 471 8.42 15.79 -17.43
N PHE A 472 9.60 16.27 -17.01
CA PHE A 472 10.78 16.35 -17.86
C PHE A 472 11.26 14.96 -18.30
N ALA A 473 11.32 14.00 -17.37
CA ALA A 473 11.67 12.61 -17.70
C ALA A 473 10.55 11.92 -18.52
N ALA A 474 9.28 12.19 -18.22
CA ALA A 474 8.14 11.65 -18.95
C ALA A 474 8.10 12.10 -20.43
N LYS A 475 8.53 13.36 -20.71
CA LYS A 475 8.72 13.87 -22.09
C LYS A 475 9.66 12.97 -22.88
N TRP A 476 10.83 12.67 -22.31
CA TRP A 476 11.83 11.84 -22.98
C TRP A 476 11.40 10.36 -23.06
N ALA A 477 10.79 9.84 -22.02
CA ALA A 477 10.23 8.49 -22.05
C ALA A 477 9.16 8.34 -23.13
N ALA A 478 8.25 9.31 -23.26
CA ALA A 478 7.22 9.30 -24.30
C ALA A 478 7.78 9.33 -25.73
N SER A 479 8.96 9.91 -25.94
CA SER A 479 9.61 9.94 -27.26
C SER A 479 10.04 8.57 -27.78
N LEU A 480 10.12 7.55 -26.89
CA LEU A 480 10.40 6.17 -27.28
C LEU A 480 9.18 5.48 -27.94
N GLY A 481 7.98 6.05 -27.79
CA GLY A 481 6.76 5.43 -28.31
C GLY A 481 6.59 3.98 -27.82
N PRO A 482 6.26 3.02 -28.74
CA PRO A 482 6.08 1.62 -28.34
C PRO A 482 7.33 0.95 -27.74
N ALA A 483 8.54 1.44 -28.04
CA ALA A 483 9.77 0.90 -27.50
C ALA A 483 9.90 1.13 -25.97
N LEU A 484 9.13 2.04 -25.39
CA LEU A 484 9.12 2.30 -23.95
C LEU A 484 8.74 1.06 -23.14
N GLU A 485 7.87 0.18 -23.64
CA GLU A 485 7.50 -1.06 -22.96
C GLU A 485 8.70 -1.99 -22.70
N GLN A 486 9.74 -1.92 -23.53
CA GLN A 486 10.97 -2.70 -23.40
C GLN A 486 12.01 -2.02 -22.48
N ARG A 487 11.75 -0.79 -22.05
CA ARG A 487 12.66 0.01 -21.23
C ARG A 487 12.14 0.08 -19.79
N GLN A 488 12.09 -1.09 -19.14
CA GLN A 488 11.52 -1.23 -17.78
C GLN A 488 12.31 -0.43 -16.75
N GLU A 489 13.60 -0.23 -16.92
CA GLU A 489 14.43 0.62 -16.07
C GLU A 489 14.01 2.10 -16.11
N VAL A 490 13.56 2.58 -17.26
CA VAL A 490 13.01 3.95 -17.42
C VAL A 490 11.66 4.07 -16.74
N LEU A 491 10.78 3.08 -16.95
CA LEU A 491 9.47 3.02 -16.29
C LEU A 491 9.64 2.96 -14.77
N ALA A 492 10.56 2.14 -14.26
CA ALA A 492 10.82 2.05 -12.83
C ALA A 492 11.35 3.38 -12.25
N ALA A 493 12.23 4.07 -12.95
CA ALA A 493 12.75 5.36 -12.52
C ALA A 493 11.64 6.44 -12.47
N LEU A 494 10.73 6.46 -13.46
CA LEU A 494 9.54 7.31 -13.43
C LEU A 494 8.61 6.98 -12.28
N ALA A 495 8.38 5.69 -12.01
CA ALA A 495 7.57 5.25 -10.89
C ALA A 495 8.16 5.70 -9.56
N ASP A 496 9.47 5.52 -9.35
CA ASP A 496 10.15 5.96 -8.13
C ASP A 496 10.05 7.49 -7.96
N CYS A 497 10.21 8.26 -9.03
CA CYS A 497 10.00 9.71 -8.97
C CYS A 497 8.55 10.06 -8.59
N ALA A 498 7.54 9.39 -9.18
CA ALA A 498 6.13 9.61 -8.84
C ALA A 498 5.81 9.25 -7.37
N ILE A 499 6.43 8.20 -6.83
CA ILE A 499 6.33 7.81 -5.42
C ILE A 499 6.82 8.95 -4.51
N GLU A 500 8.00 9.49 -4.78
CA GLU A 500 8.57 10.59 -4.00
C GLU A 500 7.72 11.87 -4.11
N VAL A 501 7.19 12.16 -5.29
CA VAL A 501 6.28 13.30 -5.51
C VAL A 501 5.00 13.14 -4.70
N TYR A 502 4.33 11.99 -4.77
CA TYR A 502 3.09 11.75 -4.03
C TYR A 502 3.29 11.81 -2.52
N ALA A 503 4.42 11.29 -2.04
CA ALA A 503 4.77 11.34 -0.63
C ALA A 503 5.02 12.78 -0.15
N MET A 504 5.81 13.58 -0.88
CA MET A 504 6.06 14.99 -0.55
C MET A 504 4.76 15.80 -0.59
N ASP A 505 3.93 15.61 -1.61
CA ASP A 505 2.65 16.31 -1.74
C ASP A 505 1.70 15.99 -0.58
N SER A 506 1.64 14.71 -0.18
CA SER A 506 0.77 14.24 0.91
C SER A 506 1.23 14.74 2.28
N ILE A 507 2.53 14.67 2.58
CA ILE A 507 3.06 15.13 3.87
C ILE A 507 2.95 16.65 4.02
N LEU A 508 3.18 17.39 2.94
CA LEU A 508 3.03 18.84 2.90
C LEU A 508 1.57 19.27 3.07
N GLY A 509 0.65 18.63 2.32
CA GLY A 509 -0.78 18.92 2.43
C GLY A 509 -1.30 18.68 3.85
N ARG A 510 -0.93 17.56 4.49
CA ARG A 510 -1.28 17.27 5.89
C ARG A 510 -0.71 18.31 6.85
N THR A 511 0.58 18.63 6.73
CA THR A 511 1.27 19.55 7.64
C THR A 511 0.71 20.97 7.53
N LEU A 512 0.40 21.42 6.31
CA LEU A 512 -0.16 22.75 6.07
C LEU A 512 -1.62 22.89 6.52
N ALA A 513 -2.41 21.79 6.42
CA ALA A 513 -3.80 21.76 6.85
C ALA A 513 -3.99 21.70 8.37
N THR A 514 -2.93 21.40 9.12
CA THR A 514 -2.99 21.31 10.59
C THR A 514 -2.81 22.69 11.20
N GLU A 515 -3.80 23.13 11.98
CA GLU A 515 -3.79 24.43 12.68
C GLU A 515 -2.74 24.49 13.78
N ASP A 516 -2.51 23.36 14.44
CA ASP A 516 -1.44 23.20 15.42
C ASP A 516 -0.08 23.32 14.72
N ARG A 517 0.55 24.47 14.91
CA ARG A 517 1.88 24.78 14.37
C ARG A 517 2.98 24.18 15.24
N SER A 518 2.92 22.85 15.45
CA SER A 518 3.95 22.17 16.21
C SER A 518 5.26 22.12 15.41
N ASP A 519 6.37 22.46 16.05
CA ASP A 519 7.71 22.33 15.47
C ASP A 519 8.02 20.90 15.04
N LEU A 520 7.39 19.90 15.68
CA LEU A 520 7.55 18.49 15.35
C LEU A 520 7.04 18.16 13.95
N ARG A 521 5.81 18.58 13.57
CA ARG A 521 5.26 18.29 12.24
C ARG A 521 6.06 18.96 11.13
N ASP A 522 6.46 20.19 11.36
CA ASP A 522 7.33 20.92 10.43
C ASP A 522 8.69 20.21 10.29
N ALA A 523 9.27 19.75 11.39
CA ALA A 523 10.54 19.03 11.38
C ALA A 523 10.44 17.68 10.63
N LEU A 524 9.38 16.90 10.87
CA LEU A 524 9.11 15.65 10.14
C LEU A 524 8.97 15.89 8.63
N CYS A 525 8.22 16.94 8.26
CA CYS A 525 8.02 17.34 6.88
C CYS A 525 9.34 17.78 6.22
N ARG A 526 10.11 18.64 6.87
CA ARG A 526 11.43 19.11 6.38
C ARG A 526 12.41 17.97 6.19
N PHE A 527 12.51 17.09 7.20
CA PHE A 527 13.42 15.93 7.15
C PHE A 527 13.08 15.03 5.98
N PHE A 528 11.80 14.66 5.83
CA PHE A 528 11.35 13.78 4.75
C PHE A 528 11.53 14.44 3.37
N CYS A 529 11.05 15.65 3.17
CA CYS A 529 11.12 16.35 1.88
C CYS A 529 12.55 16.58 1.41
N MET A 530 13.50 16.77 2.34
CA MET A 530 14.91 16.92 1.99
C MET A 530 15.47 15.64 1.35
N GLU A 531 15.25 14.48 1.96
CA GLU A 531 15.71 13.19 1.40
C GLU A 531 14.95 12.81 0.14
N SER A 532 13.63 13.02 0.14
CA SER A 532 12.71 12.60 -0.93
C SER A 532 13.02 13.29 -2.27
N ARG A 533 13.27 14.60 -2.26
CA ARG A 533 13.61 15.33 -3.49
C ARG A 533 14.96 14.92 -4.08
N GLU A 534 15.96 14.58 -3.24
CA GLU A 534 17.25 14.05 -3.72
C GLU A 534 17.04 12.72 -4.44
N ARG A 535 16.20 11.84 -3.86
CA ARG A 535 15.84 10.58 -4.51
C ARG A 535 15.06 10.80 -5.82
N ALA A 536 14.10 11.73 -5.86
CA ALA A 536 13.36 12.08 -7.07
C ALA A 536 14.30 12.59 -8.19
N PHE A 537 15.25 13.47 -7.84
CA PHE A 537 16.25 13.96 -8.79
C PHE A 537 17.14 12.84 -9.33
N ASP A 538 17.67 11.97 -8.47
CA ASP A 538 18.50 10.84 -8.90
C ASP A 538 17.74 9.89 -9.84
N ARG A 539 16.48 9.57 -9.54
CA ARG A 539 15.63 8.74 -10.39
C ARG A 539 15.36 9.38 -11.75
N THR A 540 15.08 10.69 -11.78
CA THR A 540 14.90 11.44 -13.03
C THR A 540 16.17 11.45 -13.85
N ARG A 541 17.34 11.67 -13.21
CA ARG A 541 18.64 11.61 -13.87
C ARG A 541 18.92 10.27 -14.51
N ILE A 542 18.61 9.16 -13.82
CA ILE A 542 18.73 7.79 -14.37
C ILE A 542 17.86 7.62 -15.62
N ALA A 543 16.60 8.07 -15.58
CA ALA A 543 15.70 8.00 -16.73
C ALA A 543 16.25 8.79 -17.93
N ILE A 544 16.73 10.02 -17.70
CA ILE A 544 17.31 10.88 -18.74
C ILE A 544 18.55 10.22 -19.36
N CYS A 545 19.49 9.75 -18.57
CA CYS A 545 20.71 9.08 -19.06
C CYS A 545 20.39 7.79 -19.87
N ALA A 546 19.26 7.15 -19.58
CA ALA A 546 18.85 5.94 -20.29
C ALA A 546 18.16 6.20 -21.64
N VAL A 547 17.59 7.40 -21.86
CA VAL A 547 16.75 7.69 -23.03
C VAL A 547 17.37 8.71 -23.98
N VAL A 548 17.99 9.75 -23.44
CA VAL A 548 18.51 10.87 -24.23
C VAL A 548 19.73 10.45 -25.06
N PRO A 549 19.83 10.81 -26.36
CA PRO A 549 21.01 10.54 -27.16
C PRO A 549 22.28 11.09 -26.54
N ALA A 550 23.40 10.38 -26.70
CA ALA A 550 24.66 10.72 -26.01
C ALA A 550 25.15 12.14 -26.26
N GLN A 551 24.93 12.69 -27.47
CA GLN A 551 25.33 14.07 -27.83
C GLN A 551 24.49 15.14 -27.10
N ASP A 552 23.27 14.81 -26.63
CA ASP A 552 22.33 15.77 -26.03
C ASP A 552 22.26 15.63 -24.50
N VAL A 553 22.78 14.53 -23.95
CA VAL A 553 22.59 14.16 -22.54
C VAL A 553 23.14 15.21 -21.57
N GLU A 554 24.28 15.83 -21.88
CA GLU A 554 24.89 16.85 -21.04
C GLU A 554 24.01 18.12 -20.96
N ALA A 555 23.46 18.54 -22.10
CA ALA A 555 22.55 19.68 -22.16
C ALA A 555 21.27 19.42 -21.37
N GLU A 556 20.68 18.23 -21.52
CA GLU A 556 19.45 17.86 -20.82
C GLU A 556 19.67 17.69 -19.32
N LEU A 557 20.81 17.15 -18.87
CA LEU A 557 21.20 17.13 -17.46
C LEU A 557 21.39 18.54 -16.91
N GLY A 558 21.89 19.47 -17.73
CA GLY A 558 21.97 20.89 -17.39
C GLY A 558 20.58 21.52 -17.16
N GLN A 559 19.59 21.17 -17.97
CA GLN A 559 18.20 21.58 -17.78
C GLN A 559 17.61 20.97 -16.50
N LEU A 560 17.79 19.66 -16.30
CA LEU A 560 17.34 18.96 -15.10
C LEU A 560 17.93 19.59 -13.83
N ALA A 561 19.21 19.96 -13.83
CA ALA A 561 19.87 20.61 -12.69
C ALA A 561 19.23 21.97 -12.32
N ARG A 562 18.64 22.68 -13.30
CA ARG A 562 17.89 23.93 -13.02
C ARG A 562 16.63 23.66 -12.21
N LEU A 563 15.96 22.52 -12.45
CA LEU A 563 14.78 22.07 -11.70
C LEU A 563 15.12 21.54 -10.30
N HIS A 564 16.41 21.35 -10.00
CA HIS A 564 16.86 20.87 -8.69
C HIS A 564 17.44 21.97 -7.78
N ARG A 565 17.43 23.23 -8.22
CA ARG A 565 17.91 24.35 -7.40
C ARG A 565 17.01 24.60 -6.21
N TYR A 566 17.59 24.63 -5.02
CA TYR A 566 16.90 24.85 -3.75
C TYR A 566 17.80 25.44 -2.68
N THR A 567 17.20 25.90 -1.57
CA THR A 567 17.93 26.21 -0.35
C THR A 567 18.06 24.92 0.48
N PRO A 568 19.28 24.46 0.80
CA PRO A 568 19.46 23.28 1.65
C PRO A 568 18.81 23.46 3.01
N VAL A 569 18.19 22.40 3.51
CA VAL A 569 17.65 22.32 4.87
C VAL A 569 18.63 21.57 5.75
N ASN A 570 18.87 22.07 6.95
CA ASN A 570 19.70 21.38 7.94
C ASN A 570 18.90 20.25 8.59
N THR A 571 19.10 19.03 8.10
CA THR A 571 18.42 17.84 8.64
C THR A 571 18.82 17.52 10.09
N ALA A 572 20.00 17.96 10.51
CA ALA A 572 20.44 17.80 11.91
C ALA A 572 19.58 18.64 12.87
N GLU A 573 19.19 19.86 12.48
CA GLU A 573 18.25 20.66 13.27
C GLU A 573 16.85 20.03 13.33
N ALA A 574 16.33 19.54 12.20
CA ALA A 574 15.06 18.82 12.18
C ALA A 574 15.08 17.58 13.08
N ARG A 575 16.19 16.83 13.06
CA ARG A 575 16.40 15.67 13.94
C ARG A 575 16.32 16.04 15.43
N GLU A 576 16.87 17.23 15.82
CA GLU A 576 16.84 17.68 17.22
C GLU A 576 15.41 18.02 17.71
N ALA A 577 14.48 18.31 16.81
CA ALA A 577 13.06 18.45 17.16
C ALA A 577 12.33 17.09 17.18
N ILE A 578 12.69 16.15 16.30
CA ILE A 578 12.00 14.87 16.15
C ILE A 578 12.35 13.89 17.27
N VAL A 579 13.66 13.68 17.49
CA VAL A 579 14.13 12.57 18.36
C VAL A 579 13.71 12.71 19.81
N PRO A 580 13.79 13.89 20.45
CA PRO A 580 13.29 14.05 21.82
C PRO A 580 11.81 13.69 21.96
N ALA A 581 10.97 14.14 21.03
CA ALA A 581 9.53 13.83 21.05
C ALA A 581 9.26 12.32 20.90
N VAL A 582 10.03 11.62 20.06
CA VAL A 582 9.92 10.15 19.89
C VAL A 582 10.39 9.42 21.15
N LEU A 583 11.49 9.84 21.76
CA LEU A 583 12.03 9.24 22.99
C LEU A 583 11.11 9.47 24.18
N GLU A 584 10.51 10.65 24.32
CA GLU A 584 9.56 10.99 25.36
C GLU A 584 8.28 10.14 25.25
N ALA A 585 7.76 9.98 24.03
CA ALA A 585 6.61 9.13 23.76
C ALA A 585 6.93 7.62 23.87
N GLY A 586 8.19 7.23 23.81
CA GLY A 586 8.64 5.84 23.72
C GLY A 586 8.15 5.12 22.45
N ALA A 587 7.63 5.87 21.47
CA ALA A 587 7.01 5.39 20.24
C ALA A 587 6.86 6.54 19.22
N TYR A 588 6.16 6.30 18.11
CA TYR A 588 5.74 7.35 17.19
C TYR A 588 4.80 8.35 17.91
N PRO A 589 5.14 9.66 17.96
CA PRO A 589 4.49 10.60 18.88
C PRO A 589 3.13 11.14 18.40
N LEU A 590 2.76 10.95 17.12
CA LEU A 590 1.51 11.47 16.52
C LEU A 590 0.48 10.34 16.37
N THR A 591 0.16 9.64 17.46
CA THR A 591 -0.90 8.62 17.51
C THR A 591 -2.29 9.25 17.70
N TYR A 592 -3.36 8.58 17.24
CA TYR A 592 -4.75 9.01 17.32
C TYR A 592 -5.57 8.25 18.35
#